data_e548613469a6ebfeff61865506193197
#
_entry.id   e548613469a6ebfeff61865506193197
#
_cell.length_a   1.000
_cell.length_b   1.000
_cell.length_c   1.000
_cell.angle_alpha   90.00
_cell.angle_beta   90.00
_cell.angle_gamma   90.00
#
_symmetry.space_group_name_H-M   'P 1'
#
loop_
_entity.id
_entity.type
_entity.pdbx_description
1 polymer ?
#
loop_
_entity_poly.entity_id
_entity_poly.type
_entity_poly.pdbx_seq_one_letter_code
_entity_poly.pdbx_strand_id
1 'polypeptide(L)'
;SYSETTTLKHLMSKDRNVTDNWAKHNRTHLSRIYPKGLRVDSSNYAPAPAWCAGTQLVALNYQTGDLAMFVNRSKFQDNGGCGYLLKPEYLRYDNSEPEDPLDLYVHILGGGSLPKPGGEKSGEIIDPFVVVHVDGNPLDKAHQKTKVINNNGFDPMFNEVFKFTVTQPSQAVLTFEVRD
;
A
#
# COMPACT_ATOMS: atom_id res chain seq x y z
N SER A 1 -5.82 16.15 -15.46
CA SER A 1 -6.24 14.76 -15.09
C SER A 1 -5.61 13.78 -16.06
N TYR A 2 -5.17 12.65 -15.53
CA TYR A 2 -4.41 11.65 -16.28
C TYR A 2 -4.98 10.25 -16.01
N SER A 3 -5.04 9.40 -17.05
CA SER A 3 -5.38 7.99 -16.87
C SER A 3 -4.23 7.24 -16.18
N GLU A 4 -4.53 6.25 -15.34
CA GLU A 4 -3.56 5.38 -14.72
C GLU A 4 -2.57 4.77 -15.72
N THR A 5 -3.06 4.36 -16.90
CA THR A 5 -2.25 3.65 -17.90
C THR A 5 -1.04 4.47 -18.36
N THR A 6 -1.25 5.76 -18.57
CA THR A 6 -0.16 6.65 -19.01
C THR A 6 0.75 7.00 -17.86
N THR A 7 0.19 7.33 -16.70
CA THR A 7 0.94 7.88 -15.58
C THR A 7 1.70 6.81 -14.80
N LEU A 8 1.03 5.71 -14.44
CA LEU A 8 1.66 4.67 -13.62
C LEU A 8 2.76 3.92 -14.38
N LYS A 9 2.60 3.72 -15.69
CA LYS A 9 3.67 3.13 -16.52
C LYS A 9 4.97 3.94 -16.40
N HIS A 10 4.87 5.26 -16.35
CA HIS A 10 6.01 6.15 -16.17
C HIS A 10 6.52 6.14 -14.72
N LEU A 11 5.62 6.23 -13.74
CA LEU A 11 5.99 6.25 -12.33
C LEU A 11 6.57 4.93 -11.82
N MET A 12 6.17 3.80 -12.41
CA MET A 12 6.74 2.48 -12.12
C MET A 12 7.98 2.17 -12.96
N SER A 13 8.39 3.06 -13.86
CA SER A 13 9.65 2.91 -14.57
C SER A 13 10.81 3.09 -13.58
N LYS A 14 11.92 2.39 -13.84
CA LYS A 14 13.16 2.59 -13.06
C LYS A 14 13.89 3.89 -13.42
N ASP A 15 13.32 4.69 -14.32
CA ASP A 15 13.87 5.98 -14.71
C ASP A 15 13.50 7.05 -13.68
N ARG A 16 14.44 7.38 -12.81
CA ARG A 16 14.30 8.42 -11.79
C ARG A 16 13.95 9.79 -12.38
N ASN A 17 14.46 10.12 -13.56
CA ASN A 17 14.20 11.43 -14.17
C ASN A 17 12.69 11.66 -14.41
N VAL A 18 11.95 10.61 -14.75
CA VAL A 18 10.50 10.71 -15.00
C VAL A 18 9.75 10.97 -13.70
N THR A 19 10.10 10.26 -12.62
CA THR A 19 9.48 10.43 -11.30
C THR A 19 9.79 11.82 -10.74
N ASP A 20 11.03 12.28 -10.88
CA ASP A 20 11.47 13.60 -10.41
C ASP A 20 10.76 14.73 -11.17
N ASN A 21 10.61 14.62 -12.48
CA ASN A 21 9.85 15.61 -13.27
C ASN A 21 8.37 15.66 -12.86
N TRP A 22 7.77 14.49 -12.54
CA TRP A 22 6.40 14.44 -12.06
C TRP A 22 6.27 15.06 -10.66
N ALA A 23 7.22 14.78 -9.77
CA ALA A 23 7.26 15.39 -8.44
C ALA A 23 7.42 16.92 -8.52
N LYS A 24 8.30 17.43 -9.38
CA LYS A 24 8.45 18.88 -9.64
C LYS A 24 7.15 19.50 -10.14
N HIS A 25 6.48 18.86 -11.11
CA HIS A 25 5.18 19.34 -11.60
C HIS A 25 4.15 19.41 -10.45
N ASN A 26 4.10 18.40 -9.61
CA ASN A 26 3.14 18.31 -8.49
C ASN A 26 3.41 19.27 -7.32
N ARG A 27 4.54 19.98 -7.32
CA ARG A 27 4.79 21.04 -6.33
C ARG A 27 3.96 22.30 -6.61
N THR A 28 3.74 22.59 -7.86
CA THR A 28 3.05 23.81 -8.32
C THR A 28 1.70 23.59 -8.99
N HIS A 29 1.38 22.35 -9.35
CA HIS A 29 0.15 21.99 -10.05
C HIS A 29 -0.59 20.87 -9.34
N LEU A 30 -1.92 20.93 -9.36
CA LEU A 30 -2.78 19.83 -8.91
C LEU A 30 -2.91 18.77 -10.02
N SER A 31 -2.54 17.54 -9.68
CA SER A 31 -2.68 16.39 -10.57
C SER A 31 -3.71 15.41 -10.04
N ARG A 32 -4.54 14.89 -10.95
CA ARG A 32 -5.49 13.82 -10.67
C ARG A 32 -5.22 12.62 -11.55
N ILE A 33 -5.09 11.45 -10.93
CA ILE A 33 -5.04 10.15 -11.60
C ILE A 33 -6.38 9.45 -11.37
N TYR A 34 -6.83 8.67 -12.35
CA TYR A 34 -8.09 7.94 -12.27
C TYR A 34 -7.97 6.56 -12.95
N PRO A 35 -8.79 5.57 -12.51
CA PRO A 35 -8.82 4.24 -13.09
C PRO A 35 -9.15 4.30 -14.59
N LYS A 36 -8.50 3.46 -15.40
CA LYS A 36 -8.83 3.38 -16.83
C LYS A 36 -10.27 2.86 -17.04
N GLY A 37 -10.97 3.39 -18.03
CA GLY A 37 -12.36 3.02 -18.33
C GLY A 37 -12.58 1.54 -18.70
N LEU A 38 -11.50 0.82 -19.03
CA LEU A 38 -11.57 -0.63 -19.35
C LEU A 38 -11.59 -1.54 -18.11
N ARG A 39 -11.56 -0.99 -16.89
CA ARG A 39 -11.75 -1.76 -15.65
C ARG A 39 -13.24 -2.02 -15.42
N VAL A 40 -13.82 -2.90 -16.24
CA VAL A 40 -15.25 -3.24 -16.18
C VAL A 40 -15.66 -3.96 -14.88
N ASP A 41 -14.68 -4.59 -14.21
CA ASP A 41 -14.81 -5.22 -12.90
C ASP A 41 -14.71 -4.24 -11.73
N SER A 42 -14.56 -2.95 -12.02
CA SER A 42 -14.34 -1.88 -11.03
C SER A 42 -13.11 -2.09 -10.12
N SER A 43 -12.13 -2.91 -10.53
CA SER A 43 -10.88 -3.08 -9.79
C SER A 43 -10.07 -1.78 -9.72
N ASN A 44 -9.12 -1.70 -8.79
CA ASN A 44 -8.28 -0.53 -8.60
C ASN A 44 -6.83 -0.79 -9.02
N TYR A 45 -6.13 0.30 -9.30
CA TYR A 45 -4.67 0.31 -9.47
C TYR A 45 -3.99 0.61 -8.13
N ALA A 46 -2.70 0.29 -8.00
CA ALA A 46 -1.91 0.62 -6.81
C ALA A 46 -1.76 2.15 -6.69
N PRO A 47 -2.29 2.79 -5.63
CA PRO A 47 -2.25 4.25 -5.51
C PRO A 47 -0.91 4.81 -5.02
N ALA A 48 -0.15 4.04 -4.26
CA ALA A 48 1.06 4.46 -3.58
C ALA A 48 2.13 5.07 -4.50
N PRO A 49 2.44 4.52 -5.70
CA PRO A 49 3.40 5.14 -6.61
C PRO A 49 3.05 6.58 -7.00
N ALA A 50 1.75 6.88 -7.13
CA ALA A 50 1.29 8.22 -7.45
C ALA A 50 1.51 9.20 -6.28
N TRP A 51 1.26 8.77 -5.06
CA TRP A 51 1.54 9.58 -3.87
C TRP A 51 3.03 9.82 -3.67
N CYS A 52 3.86 8.79 -3.88
CA CYS A 52 5.32 8.91 -3.79
C CYS A 52 5.90 9.91 -4.81
N ALA A 53 5.19 10.16 -5.90
CA ALA A 53 5.51 11.20 -6.89
C ALA A 53 4.75 12.52 -6.64
N GLY A 54 4.14 12.68 -5.48
CA GLY A 54 3.47 13.92 -5.05
C GLY A 54 2.11 14.20 -5.67
N THR A 55 1.47 13.23 -6.35
CA THR A 55 0.12 13.40 -6.89
C THR A 55 -0.89 13.63 -5.75
N GLN A 56 -1.71 14.67 -5.87
CA GLN A 56 -2.65 15.06 -4.81
C GLN A 56 -3.97 14.30 -4.87
N LEU A 57 -4.48 14.02 -6.06
CA LEU A 57 -5.81 13.42 -6.25
C LEU A 57 -5.65 12.06 -6.94
N VAL A 58 -5.73 11.00 -6.17
CA VAL A 58 -5.62 9.61 -6.65
C VAL A 58 -6.99 8.96 -6.51
N ALA A 59 -7.78 9.02 -7.59
CA ALA A 59 -9.15 8.51 -7.59
C ALA A 59 -9.16 6.98 -7.72
N LEU A 60 -10.03 6.33 -6.93
CA LEU A 60 -10.23 4.89 -6.90
C LEU A 60 -11.71 4.54 -7.03
N ASN A 61 -11.99 3.31 -7.40
CA ASN A 61 -13.34 2.73 -7.43
C ASN A 61 -13.71 2.28 -6.00
N TYR A 62 -14.41 3.12 -5.27
CA TYR A 62 -14.72 2.94 -3.84
C TYR A 62 -15.67 1.77 -3.54
N GLN A 63 -16.38 1.27 -4.55
CA GLN A 63 -17.26 0.10 -4.43
C GLN A 63 -16.49 -1.23 -4.32
N THR A 64 -15.19 -1.25 -4.65
CA THR A 64 -14.37 -2.47 -4.61
C THR A 64 -13.44 -2.47 -3.41
N GLY A 65 -13.61 -3.46 -2.52
CA GLY A 65 -12.80 -3.63 -1.31
C GLY A 65 -11.54 -4.44 -1.58
N ASP A 66 -10.67 -3.97 -2.49
CA ASP A 66 -9.39 -4.59 -2.81
C ASP A 66 -8.23 -4.01 -1.98
N LEU A 67 -7.02 -4.58 -2.14
CA LEU A 67 -5.82 -4.12 -1.42
C LEU A 67 -5.56 -2.62 -1.63
N ALA A 68 -5.79 -2.09 -2.83
CA ALA A 68 -5.61 -0.67 -3.12
C ALA A 68 -6.52 0.22 -2.26
N MET A 69 -7.76 -0.22 -2.01
CA MET A 69 -8.68 0.48 -1.12
C MET A 69 -8.27 0.39 0.35
N PHE A 70 -7.73 -0.76 0.80
CA PHE A 70 -7.18 -0.87 2.16
C PHE A 70 -6.00 0.07 2.36
N VAL A 71 -5.04 0.08 1.42
CA VAL A 71 -3.90 1.00 1.42
C VAL A 71 -4.36 2.46 1.44
N ASN A 72 -5.37 2.81 0.64
CA ASN A 72 -5.94 4.16 0.61
C ASN A 72 -6.59 4.55 1.95
N ARG A 73 -7.42 3.66 2.51
CA ARG A 73 -8.07 3.91 3.81
C ARG A 73 -7.05 4.08 4.93
N SER A 74 -6.05 3.19 5.00
CA SER A 74 -5.00 3.27 6.01
C SER A 74 -4.23 4.57 5.92
N LYS A 75 -3.80 4.97 4.72
CA LYS A 75 -3.06 6.23 4.54
C LYS A 75 -3.84 7.44 5.01
N PHE A 76 -5.12 7.54 4.69
CA PHE A 76 -5.95 8.69 5.02
C PHE A 76 -6.63 8.60 6.39
N GLN A 77 -6.30 7.61 7.24
CA GLN A 77 -6.64 7.61 8.66
C GLN A 77 -5.79 8.60 9.46
N ASP A 78 -4.59 8.89 8.99
CA ASP A 78 -3.73 9.92 9.58
C ASP A 78 -4.42 11.30 9.57
N ASN A 79 -3.92 12.21 10.40
CA ASN A 79 -4.48 13.56 10.57
C ASN A 79 -5.98 13.53 10.95
N GLY A 80 -6.35 12.60 11.85
CA GLY A 80 -7.72 12.48 12.36
C GLY A 80 -8.75 12.02 11.33
N GLY A 81 -8.32 11.40 10.22
CA GLY A 81 -9.21 10.92 9.17
C GLY A 81 -9.91 12.02 8.38
N CYS A 82 -9.38 13.25 8.39
CA CYS A 82 -10.02 14.39 7.69
C CYS A 82 -9.93 14.31 6.16
N GLY A 83 -9.25 13.28 5.61
CA GLY A 83 -9.12 13.07 4.16
C GLY A 83 -8.02 13.89 3.49
N TYR A 84 -7.21 14.62 4.26
CA TYR A 84 -6.08 15.42 3.78
C TYR A 84 -4.80 15.06 4.52
N LEU A 85 -3.71 14.87 3.78
CA LEU A 85 -2.38 14.65 4.33
C LEU A 85 -1.41 15.68 3.77
N LEU A 86 -0.57 16.22 4.64
CA LEU A 86 0.52 17.08 4.21
C LEU A 86 1.59 16.22 3.53
N LYS A 87 1.98 16.58 2.32
CA LYS A 87 3.09 15.93 1.64
C LYS A 87 4.40 16.16 2.40
N PRO A 88 5.33 15.19 2.41
CA PRO A 88 6.68 15.38 2.95
C PRO A 88 7.38 16.59 2.32
N GLU A 89 8.36 17.14 3.00
CA GLU A 89 9.08 18.36 2.54
C GLU A 89 9.72 18.19 1.17
N TYR A 90 10.35 17.05 0.92
CA TYR A 90 10.97 16.75 -0.37
C TYR A 90 10.01 16.69 -1.56
N LEU A 91 8.71 16.50 -1.30
CA LEU A 91 7.63 16.58 -2.31
C LEU A 91 6.99 17.98 -2.41
N ARG A 92 7.35 18.91 -1.51
CA ARG A 92 6.83 20.28 -1.48
C ARG A 92 7.83 21.32 -1.96
N TYR A 93 9.12 21.15 -1.65
CA TYR A 93 10.16 22.13 -1.89
C TYR A 93 11.30 21.57 -2.74
N ASP A 94 11.92 22.44 -3.57
CA ASP A 94 12.98 22.03 -4.50
C ASP A 94 14.30 21.67 -3.81
N ASN A 95 14.58 22.27 -2.65
CA ASN A 95 15.85 22.13 -1.94
C ASN A 95 15.78 21.19 -0.73
N SER A 96 14.75 20.33 -0.67
CA SER A 96 14.62 19.35 0.41
C SER A 96 15.14 18.00 -0.05
N GLU A 97 15.99 17.41 0.81
CA GLU A 97 16.53 16.07 0.57
C GLU A 97 15.45 15.00 0.77
N PRO A 98 15.52 13.88 0.04
CA PRO A 98 14.71 12.71 0.30
C PRO A 98 14.93 12.20 1.74
N GLU A 99 13.95 11.45 2.24
CA GLU A 99 14.07 10.79 3.54
C GLU A 99 15.15 9.71 3.54
N ASP A 100 15.79 9.52 4.70
CA ASP A 100 16.72 8.41 4.88
C ASP A 100 15.96 7.07 4.85
N PRO A 101 16.50 6.06 4.16
CA PRO A 101 15.90 4.73 4.17
C PRO A 101 15.81 4.13 5.57
N LEU A 102 14.73 3.40 5.84
CA LEU A 102 14.47 2.70 7.09
C LEU A 102 14.51 1.19 6.90
N ASP A 103 15.26 0.48 7.74
CA ASP A 103 15.13 -0.97 7.89
C ASP A 103 14.00 -1.28 8.89
N LEU A 104 12.89 -1.81 8.39
CA LEU A 104 11.72 -2.18 9.16
C LEU A 104 11.74 -3.66 9.50
N TYR A 105 11.69 -3.98 10.79
CA TYR A 105 11.55 -5.35 11.27
C TYR A 105 10.14 -5.58 11.77
N VAL A 106 9.45 -6.56 11.18
CA VAL A 106 8.06 -6.90 11.51
C VAL A 106 8.04 -8.29 12.12
N HIS A 107 7.65 -8.40 13.38
CA HIS A 107 7.51 -9.67 14.08
C HIS A 107 6.04 -10.07 14.14
N ILE A 108 5.67 -11.12 13.41
CA ILE A 108 4.33 -11.71 13.45
C ILE A 108 4.32 -12.76 14.55
N LEU A 109 3.71 -12.42 15.67
CA LEU A 109 3.66 -13.28 16.86
C LEU A 109 2.64 -14.40 16.69
N GLY A 110 1.38 -14.04 16.52
CA GLY A 110 0.27 -15.01 16.45
C GLY A 110 -1.05 -14.32 16.10
N GLY A 111 -2.11 -15.10 16.12
CA GLY A 111 -3.47 -14.63 15.95
C GLY A 111 -4.39 -15.19 17.06
N GLY A 112 -5.59 -14.68 17.14
CA GLY A 112 -6.59 -15.20 18.09
C GLY A 112 -7.99 -15.20 17.50
N SER A 113 -8.69 -16.33 17.59
CA SER A 113 -10.08 -16.48 17.15
C SER A 113 -10.33 -16.00 15.71
N LEU A 114 -9.46 -16.43 14.79
CA LEU A 114 -9.55 -16.05 13.39
C LEU A 114 -10.84 -16.58 12.77
N PRO A 115 -11.64 -15.72 12.10
CA PRO A 115 -12.88 -16.16 11.47
C PRO A 115 -12.59 -17.01 10.23
N LYS A 116 -13.50 -17.93 9.92
CA LYS A 116 -13.46 -18.63 8.63
C LYS A 116 -13.76 -17.69 7.47
N PRO A 117 -13.15 -17.91 6.30
CA PRO A 117 -13.53 -17.19 5.08
C PRO A 117 -15.05 -17.30 4.85
N GLY A 118 -15.67 -16.18 4.42
CA GLY A 118 -17.12 -16.13 4.19
C GLY A 118 -17.99 -16.17 5.45
N GLY A 119 -17.41 -16.25 6.66
CA GLY A 119 -18.17 -16.28 7.93
C GLY A 119 -18.86 -17.62 8.22
N GLU A 120 -18.44 -18.71 7.61
CA GLU A 120 -18.98 -20.04 7.83
C GLU A 120 -18.79 -20.51 9.28
N LYS A 121 -19.84 -21.11 9.87
CA LYS A 121 -19.83 -21.60 11.26
C LYS A 121 -19.48 -23.09 11.38
N SER A 122 -19.46 -23.82 10.28
CA SER A 122 -19.18 -25.24 10.20
C SER A 122 -18.18 -25.54 9.07
N GLY A 123 -17.69 -26.77 8.98
CA GLY A 123 -16.73 -27.20 7.98
C GLY A 123 -15.31 -27.31 8.51
N GLU A 124 -14.34 -27.35 7.61
CA GLU A 124 -12.93 -27.53 7.91
C GLU A 124 -12.37 -26.43 8.84
N ILE A 125 -11.39 -26.79 9.68
CA ILE A 125 -10.66 -25.82 10.49
C ILE A 125 -9.67 -25.12 9.57
N ILE A 126 -9.58 -23.80 9.68
CA ILE A 126 -8.71 -22.99 8.83
C ILE A 126 -7.23 -23.28 9.05
N ASP A 127 -6.44 -23.10 7.99
CA ASP A 127 -4.98 -23.21 7.94
C ASP A 127 -4.33 -21.83 7.79
N PRO A 128 -4.38 -20.98 8.81
CA PRO A 128 -4.06 -19.58 8.66
C PRO A 128 -2.57 -19.32 8.39
N PHE A 129 -2.31 -18.32 7.56
CA PHE A 129 -1.02 -17.67 7.41
C PHE A 129 -1.20 -16.17 7.23
N VAL A 130 -0.15 -15.41 7.49
CA VAL A 130 -0.16 -13.95 7.37
C VAL A 130 0.74 -13.53 6.22
N VAL A 131 0.21 -12.70 5.32
CA VAL A 131 0.99 -12.00 4.30
C VAL A 131 1.18 -10.56 4.74
N VAL A 132 2.42 -10.12 4.78
CA VAL A 132 2.79 -8.74 5.07
C VAL A 132 3.19 -8.06 3.78
N HIS A 133 2.51 -6.96 3.44
CA HIS A 133 2.80 -6.15 2.26
C HIS A 133 3.39 -4.81 2.68
N VAL A 134 4.39 -4.34 1.96
CA VAL A 134 4.86 -2.96 1.99
C VAL A 134 4.50 -2.32 0.65
N ASP A 135 3.63 -1.32 0.69
CA ASP A 135 3.24 -0.50 -0.45
C ASP A 135 3.73 0.93 -0.24
N GLY A 136 4.29 1.53 -1.27
CA GLY A 136 4.92 2.86 -1.19
C GLY A 136 5.65 3.17 -2.48
N ASN A 137 6.91 3.55 -2.35
CA ASN A 137 7.79 3.68 -3.50
C ASN A 137 7.82 2.36 -4.28
N PRO A 138 7.75 2.39 -5.62
CA PRO A 138 7.81 1.17 -6.43
C PRO A 138 9.05 0.29 -6.18
N LEU A 139 10.16 0.89 -5.71
CA LEU A 139 11.38 0.16 -5.35
C LEU A 139 11.26 -0.61 -4.03
N ASP A 140 10.37 -0.16 -3.14
CA ASP A 140 10.15 -0.74 -1.81
C ASP A 140 9.07 -1.82 -1.82
N LYS A 141 8.30 -1.91 -2.92
CA LYS A 141 7.19 -2.84 -3.01
C LYS A 141 7.65 -4.27 -2.79
N ALA A 142 7.25 -4.83 -1.66
CA ALA A 142 7.63 -6.15 -1.22
C ALA A 142 6.49 -6.84 -0.47
N HIS A 143 6.51 -8.16 -0.43
CA HIS A 143 5.66 -8.94 0.46
C HIS A 143 6.42 -10.14 0.98
N GLN A 144 6.12 -10.53 2.20
CA GLN A 144 6.59 -11.77 2.83
C GLN A 144 5.40 -12.44 3.50
N LYS A 145 5.48 -13.75 3.69
CA LYS A 145 4.40 -14.52 4.32
C LYS A 145 4.96 -15.48 5.36
N THR A 146 4.19 -15.72 6.41
CA THR A 146 4.48 -16.74 7.41
C THR A 146 4.29 -18.13 6.84
N LYS A 147 4.74 -19.12 7.57
CA LYS A 147 4.32 -20.51 7.38
C LYS A 147 2.83 -20.63 7.64
N VAL A 148 2.23 -21.64 7.02
CA VAL A 148 0.84 -22.05 7.28
C VAL A 148 0.81 -22.81 8.61
N ILE A 149 -0.16 -22.48 9.46
CA ILE A 149 -0.42 -23.22 10.70
C ILE A 149 -1.66 -24.08 10.49
N ASN A 150 -1.44 -25.37 10.29
CA ASN A 150 -2.52 -26.29 9.93
C ASN A 150 -3.54 -26.46 11.06
N ASN A 151 -4.83 -26.43 10.71
CA ASN A 151 -5.98 -26.72 11.58
C ASN A 151 -5.99 -25.92 12.90
N ASN A 152 -5.53 -24.66 12.86
CA ASN A 152 -5.52 -23.81 14.06
C ASN A 152 -5.95 -22.37 13.75
N GLY A 153 -7.24 -22.13 13.73
CA GLY A 153 -7.79 -20.77 13.65
C GLY A 153 -8.01 -20.10 15.01
N PHE A 154 -7.83 -20.87 16.13
CA PHE A 154 -8.14 -20.34 17.44
C PHE A 154 -6.98 -19.52 18.03
N ASP A 155 -5.76 -20.07 18.04
CA ASP A 155 -4.55 -19.43 18.59
C ASP A 155 -3.28 -19.75 17.77
N PRO A 156 -3.25 -19.50 16.47
CA PRO A 156 -2.08 -19.81 15.66
C PRO A 156 -0.88 -18.94 16.09
N MET A 157 0.25 -19.61 16.39
CA MET A 157 1.51 -18.97 16.73
C MET A 157 2.47 -19.03 15.56
N PHE A 158 2.75 -17.88 14.93
CA PHE A 158 3.64 -17.78 13.78
C PHE A 158 5.10 -17.57 14.21
N ASN A 159 5.34 -16.61 15.10
CA ASN A 159 6.64 -16.27 15.65
C ASN A 159 7.74 -16.08 14.58
N GLU A 160 7.41 -15.36 13.52
CA GLU A 160 8.31 -15.08 12.40
C GLU A 160 8.64 -13.59 12.29
N VAL A 161 9.89 -13.29 11.97
CA VAL A 161 10.38 -11.92 11.77
C VAL A 161 10.69 -11.68 10.30
N PHE A 162 10.15 -10.61 9.76
CA PHE A 162 10.42 -10.15 8.40
C PHE A 162 11.19 -8.84 8.42
N LYS A 163 12.13 -8.68 7.50
CA LYS A 163 12.86 -7.44 7.28
C LYS A 163 12.47 -6.83 5.94
N PHE A 164 12.17 -5.54 5.94
CA PHE A 164 11.93 -4.73 4.75
C PHE A 164 12.82 -3.49 4.79
N THR A 165 13.36 -3.08 3.65
CA THR A 165 14.02 -1.78 3.52
C THR A 165 13.06 -0.82 2.82
N VAL A 166 12.78 0.31 3.43
CA VAL A 166 11.80 1.30 2.97
C VAL A 166 12.53 2.61 2.67
N THR A 167 12.50 3.05 1.42
CA THR A 167 13.24 4.25 0.97
C THR A 167 12.47 5.55 1.18
N GLN A 168 11.14 5.49 1.30
CA GLN A 168 10.29 6.64 1.59
C GLN A 168 9.32 6.32 2.73
N PRO A 169 9.81 6.29 3.99
CA PRO A 169 9.01 5.85 5.15
C PRO A 169 7.69 6.58 5.33
N SER A 170 7.67 7.91 5.15
CA SER A 170 6.44 8.72 5.28
C SER A 170 5.36 8.41 4.23
N GLN A 171 5.72 7.74 3.14
CA GLN A 171 4.80 7.37 2.06
C GLN A 171 4.44 5.89 2.08
N ALA A 172 5.15 5.08 2.85
CA ALA A 172 4.93 3.65 2.93
C ALA A 172 3.68 3.31 3.74
N VAL A 173 2.98 2.26 3.32
CA VAL A 173 1.87 1.66 4.04
C VAL A 173 2.17 0.19 4.25
N LEU A 174 2.09 -0.25 5.50
CA LEU A 174 2.24 -1.64 5.88
C LEU A 174 0.86 -2.27 5.99
N THR A 175 0.64 -3.38 5.29
CA THR A 175 -0.63 -4.11 5.32
C THR A 175 -0.41 -5.55 5.76
N PHE A 176 -1.27 -6.01 6.67
CA PHE A 176 -1.32 -7.38 7.13
C PHE A 176 -2.58 -8.03 6.58
N GLU A 177 -2.42 -9.16 5.91
CA GLU A 177 -3.52 -9.93 5.35
C GLU A 177 -3.47 -11.34 5.92
N VAL A 178 -4.50 -11.73 6.66
CA VAL A 178 -4.67 -13.10 7.12
C VAL A 178 -5.40 -13.89 6.04
N ARG A 179 -4.83 -15.00 5.66
CA ARG A 179 -5.35 -15.92 4.65
C ARG A 179 -5.49 -17.33 5.20
N ASP A 180 -6.32 -18.09 4.51
CA ASP A 180 -6.52 -19.50 4.67
C ASP A 180 -6.16 -20.22 3.37
#